data_67704c5b0d66e17e1aefda3dfb80839c
#
_entry.id   67704c5b0d66e17e1aefda3dfb80839c
#
_cell.length_a   1.000
_cell.length_b   1.000
_cell.length_c   1.000
_cell.angle_alpha   90.00
_cell.angle_beta   90.00
_cell.angle_gamma   90.00
#
_symmetry.space_group_name_H-M   'P 1'
#
loop_
_entity.id
_entity.type
_entity.pdbx_description
1 polymer ?
#
loop_
_entity_poly.entity_id
_entity_poly.type
_entity_poly.pdbx_seq_one_letter_code
_entity_poly.pdbx_strand_id
1 'polypeptide(L)'
;MSADRNEVLIQVQELTKTFGGKVHALNSVSTDIYKGEVVCVIGPSGSGKSTFLRCLNRLEDPTSGRIIFEGTDLMDPKADIDMHRQKMGMVFQHFNLFPHMTILRNMTIAPMKLQKRSKEEAEGQAMKLLERVGLADRAGAYPSQLSGGQKQRIAIVRALCMNPEVMLFDEPTSALDPEMVGEVLSVMGDLAREHMTMVVVTHEMGFAREVSDRVLFMAEGRIVEEGTPDRIFTAPKTERLQNFLSKVL
;
A
#
# COMPACT_ATOMS: atom_id res chain seq x y z
N MET A 1 -13.93 -6.12 18.81
CA MET A 1 -14.74 -6.90 17.84
C MET A 1 -13.72 -7.49 16.88
N SER A 2 -13.61 -8.81 16.80
CA SER A 2 -12.74 -9.49 15.83
C SER A 2 -13.24 -9.13 14.44
N ALA A 3 -12.39 -8.48 13.63
CA ALA A 3 -12.67 -8.31 12.21
C ALA A 3 -12.95 -9.71 11.64
N ASP A 4 -14.00 -9.82 10.83
CA ASP A 4 -14.38 -11.09 10.20
C ASP A 4 -13.34 -11.37 9.11
N ARG A 5 -12.23 -12.02 9.50
CA ARG A 5 -11.09 -12.37 8.61
C ARG A 5 -11.48 -13.32 7.48
N ASN A 6 -12.77 -13.58 7.32
CA ASN A 6 -13.34 -14.40 6.26
C ASN A 6 -13.91 -13.59 5.09
N GLU A 7 -14.00 -12.25 5.21
CA GLU A 7 -14.52 -11.39 4.14
C GLU A 7 -13.41 -11.03 3.17
N VAL A 8 -13.55 -11.45 1.91
CA VAL A 8 -12.63 -11.06 0.83
C VAL A 8 -12.90 -9.60 0.46
N LEU A 9 -11.92 -8.73 0.67
CA LEU A 9 -11.98 -7.32 0.30
C LEU A 9 -11.55 -7.10 -1.16
N ILE A 10 -10.43 -7.75 -1.56
CA ILE A 10 -9.94 -7.70 -2.95
C ILE A 10 -9.70 -9.13 -3.43
N GLN A 11 -10.32 -9.49 -4.56
CA GLN A 11 -10.04 -10.74 -5.25
C GLN A 11 -9.35 -10.45 -6.57
N VAL A 12 -8.20 -11.08 -6.79
CA VAL A 12 -7.42 -10.99 -8.03
C VAL A 12 -7.48 -12.32 -8.75
N GLN A 13 -7.89 -12.30 -10.01
CA GLN A 13 -8.09 -13.50 -10.83
C GLN A 13 -7.27 -13.41 -12.12
N GLU A 14 -6.27 -14.30 -12.26
CA GLU A 14 -5.44 -14.47 -13.47
C GLU A 14 -4.88 -13.17 -14.04
N LEU A 15 -4.47 -12.26 -13.15
CA LEU A 15 -4.03 -10.93 -13.51
C LEU A 15 -2.75 -10.97 -14.33
N THR A 16 -2.79 -10.40 -15.53
CA THR A 16 -1.66 -10.34 -16.46
C THR A 16 -1.39 -8.92 -16.87
N LYS A 17 -0.12 -8.53 -16.93
CA LYS A 17 0.32 -7.24 -17.45
C LYS A 17 1.52 -7.39 -18.34
N THR A 18 1.39 -6.91 -19.58
CA THR A 18 2.46 -6.88 -20.57
C THR A 18 2.67 -5.45 -21.06
N PHE A 19 3.88 -4.94 -20.94
CA PHE A 19 4.28 -3.64 -21.47
C PHE A 19 4.84 -3.75 -22.89
N GLY A 20 4.32 -2.92 -23.80
CA GLY A 20 4.79 -2.87 -25.20
C GLY A 20 4.75 -4.21 -25.93
N GLY A 21 3.89 -5.14 -25.50
CA GLY A 21 3.77 -6.47 -26.10
C GLY A 21 4.97 -7.40 -25.88
N LYS A 22 5.97 -7.01 -25.08
CA LYS A 22 7.23 -7.74 -24.93
C LYS A 22 7.61 -8.04 -23.48
N VAL A 23 7.34 -7.13 -22.55
CA VAL A 23 7.75 -7.28 -21.16
C VAL A 23 6.56 -7.76 -20.33
N HIS A 24 6.58 -9.04 -19.95
CA HIS A 24 5.56 -9.65 -19.11
C HIS A 24 5.84 -9.31 -17.63
N ALA A 25 5.27 -8.21 -17.14
CA ALA A 25 5.45 -7.78 -15.76
C ALA A 25 4.61 -8.60 -14.76
N LEU A 26 3.42 -9.05 -15.19
CA LEU A 26 2.57 -9.98 -14.44
C LEU A 26 2.14 -11.11 -15.36
N ASN A 27 2.11 -12.34 -14.83
CA ASN A 27 1.80 -13.54 -15.59
C ASN A 27 0.84 -14.42 -14.79
N SER A 28 -0.46 -14.20 -14.99
CA SER A 28 -1.57 -14.97 -14.40
C SER A 28 -1.49 -15.02 -12.86
N VAL A 29 -1.42 -13.84 -12.22
CA VAL A 29 -1.39 -13.71 -10.76
C VAL A 29 -2.81 -13.81 -10.22
N SER A 30 -3.04 -14.72 -9.24
CA SER A 30 -4.30 -14.85 -8.53
C SER A 30 -4.05 -14.87 -7.03
N THR A 31 -4.80 -14.08 -6.27
CA THR A 31 -4.77 -14.06 -4.80
C THR A 31 -6.00 -13.32 -4.28
N ASP A 32 -6.43 -13.66 -3.08
CA ASP A 32 -7.46 -12.93 -2.35
C ASP A 32 -6.82 -12.13 -1.21
N ILE A 33 -7.32 -10.96 -0.90
CA ILE A 33 -6.90 -10.12 0.23
C ILE A 33 -8.12 -9.94 1.12
N TYR A 34 -7.99 -10.32 2.39
CA TYR A 34 -9.10 -10.32 3.34
C TYR A 34 -9.14 -9.01 4.13
N LYS A 35 -10.33 -8.65 4.60
CA LYS A 35 -10.52 -7.45 5.42
C LYS A 35 -9.74 -7.54 6.73
N GLY A 36 -8.99 -6.48 7.04
CA GLY A 36 -8.11 -6.44 8.21
C GLY A 36 -6.83 -7.25 8.08
N GLU A 37 -6.54 -7.84 6.90
CA GLU A 37 -5.32 -8.58 6.63
C GLU A 37 -4.17 -7.64 6.23
N VAL A 38 -2.97 -7.92 6.73
CA VAL A 38 -1.74 -7.29 6.28
C VAL A 38 -0.98 -8.27 5.39
N VAL A 39 -0.92 -7.97 4.09
CA VAL A 39 -0.20 -8.76 3.08
C VAL A 39 1.09 -8.03 2.70
N CYS A 40 2.24 -8.64 2.97
CA CYS A 40 3.52 -8.15 2.47
C CYS A 40 3.91 -8.84 1.16
N VAL A 41 4.31 -8.06 0.16
CA VAL A 41 4.79 -8.56 -1.14
C VAL A 41 6.29 -8.34 -1.23
N ILE A 42 7.05 -9.42 -1.27
CA ILE A 42 8.51 -9.41 -1.32
C ILE A 42 9.03 -10.08 -2.61
N GLY A 43 10.29 -9.85 -2.95
CA GLY A 43 10.92 -10.47 -4.12
C GLY A 43 11.97 -9.57 -4.77
N PRO A 44 12.75 -10.08 -5.74
CA PRO A 44 13.79 -9.31 -6.40
C PRO A 44 13.26 -8.11 -7.17
N SER A 45 14.13 -7.14 -7.47
CA SER A 45 13.79 -6.01 -8.33
C SER A 45 13.34 -6.53 -9.72
N GLY A 46 12.33 -5.88 -10.30
CA GLY A 46 11.76 -6.29 -11.58
C GLY A 46 10.84 -7.53 -11.54
N SER A 47 10.52 -8.07 -10.36
CA SER A 47 9.63 -9.25 -10.25
C SER A 47 8.14 -8.96 -10.46
N GLY A 48 7.76 -7.68 -10.63
CA GLY A 48 6.37 -7.28 -10.88
C GLY A 48 5.61 -6.74 -9.66
N LYS A 49 6.22 -6.64 -8.46
CA LYS A 49 5.57 -6.23 -7.20
C LYS A 49 4.82 -4.89 -7.30
N SER A 50 5.52 -3.84 -7.71
CA SER A 50 4.90 -2.50 -7.85
C SER A 50 3.84 -2.48 -8.96
N THR A 51 4.04 -3.24 -10.04
CA THR A 51 3.04 -3.40 -11.10
C THR A 51 1.78 -4.08 -10.56
N PHE A 52 1.94 -5.17 -9.79
CA PHE A 52 0.83 -5.84 -9.12
C PHE A 52 0.06 -4.87 -8.21
N LEU A 53 0.78 -4.17 -7.33
CA LEU A 53 0.16 -3.21 -6.40
C LEU A 53 -0.62 -2.11 -7.14
N ARG A 54 -0.02 -1.55 -8.20
CA ARG A 54 -0.66 -0.48 -9.00
C ARG A 54 -1.83 -0.97 -9.85
N CYS A 55 -1.87 -2.25 -10.19
CA CYS A 55 -3.04 -2.84 -10.83
C CYS A 55 -4.24 -2.91 -9.87
N LEU A 56 -4.02 -3.15 -8.56
CA LEU A 56 -5.13 -3.28 -7.60
C LEU A 56 -6.08 -2.07 -7.60
N ASN A 57 -5.56 -0.86 -7.81
CA ASN A 57 -6.34 0.37 -7.89
C ASN A 57 -6.42 0.93 -9.33
N ARG A 58 -6.02 0.14 -10.33
CA ARG A 58 -5.99 0.53 -11.74
C ARG A 58 -5.22 1.82 -12.04
N LEU A 59 -4.19 2.14 -11.26
CA LEU A 59 -3.18 3.12 -11.70
C LEU A 59 -2.36 2.55 -12.86
N GLU A 60 -2.23 1.22 -12.91
CA GLU A 60 -1.73 0.48 -14.05
C GLU A 60 -2.82 -0.46 -14.54
N ASP A 61 -3.33 -0.25 -15.76
CA ASP A 61 -4.37 -1.11 -16.30
C ASP A 61 -3.80 -2.49 -16.67
N PRO A 62 -4.35 -3.60 -16.15
CA PRO A 62 -3.93 -4.93 -16.53
C PRO A 62 -4.22 -5.20 -18.02
N THR A 63 -3.46 -6.13 -18.61
CA THR A 63 -3.69 -6.59 -19.99
C THR A 63 -4.86 -7.58 -20.04
N SER A 64 -5.00 -8.42 -19.01
CA SER A 64 -6.11 -9.37 -18.83
C SER A 64 -6.23 -9.78 -17.37
N GLY A 65 -7.26 -10.54 -17.05
CA GLY A 65 -7.63 -10.93 -15.70
C GLY A 65 -8.67 -10.01 -15.08
N ARG A 66 -8.98 -10.23 -13.80
CA ARG A 66 -10.00 -9.45 -13.08
C ARG A 66 -9.49 -9.01 -11.72
N ILE A 67 -10.02 -7.87 -11.27
CA ILE A 67 -9.82 -7.35 -9.92
C ILE A 67 -11.20 -7.00 -9.39
N ILE A 68 -11.62 -7.72 -8.37
CA ILE A 68 -12.92 -7.53 -7.74
C ILE A 68 -12.67 -6.88 -6.38
N PHE A 69 -13.19 -5.70 -6.17
CA PHE A 69 -13.08 -4.94 -4.92
C PHE A 69 -14.46 -4.72 -4.32
N GLU A 70 -14.69 -5.14 -3.09
CA GLU A 70 -16.01 -5.11 -2.44
C GLU A 70 -17.12 -5.68 -3.33
N GLY A 71 -16.84 -6.81 -4.01
CA GLY A 71 -17.79 -7.48 -4.91
C GLY A 71 -17.97 -6.83 -6.28
N THR A 72 -17.32 -5.69 -6.56
CA THR A 72 -17.39 -5.00 -7.87
C THR A 72 -16.16 -5.35 -8.71
N ASP A 73 -16.39 -5.85 -9.92
CA ASP A 73 -15.32 -6.05 -10.92
C ASP A 73 -14.84 -4.70 -11.44
N LEU A 74 -13.62 -4.30 -11.05
CA LEU A 74 -13.04 -3.04 -11.48
C LEU A 74 -12.69 -3.00 -12.97
N MET A 75 -12.73 -4.15 -13.66
CA MET A 75 -12.49 -4.24 -15.10
C MET A 75 -13.78 -4.03 -15.91
N ASP A 76 -14.95 -4.03 -15.27
CA ASP A 76 -16.21 -3.70 -15.95
C ASP A 76 -16.16 -2.24 -16.43
N PRO A 77 -16.40 -1.96 -17.73
CA PRO A 77 -16.46 -0.60 -18.26
C PRO A 77 -17.49 0.31 -17.57
N LYS A 78 -18.47 -0.28 -16.87
CA LYS A 78 -19.51 0.45 -16.11
C LYS A 78 -19.07 0.78 -14.67
N ALA A 79 -17.96 0.19 -14.18
CA ALA A 79 -17.48 0.47 -12.84
C ALA A 79 -16.96 1.92 -12.73
N ASP A 80 -17.43 2.64 -11.72
CA ASP A 80 -16.90 3.97 -11.38
C ASP A 80 -15.58 3.77 -10.61
N ILE A 81 -14.48 3.71 -11.37
CA ILE A 81 -13.16 3.46 -10.79
C ILE A 81 -12.72 4.58 -9.82
N ASP A 82 -13.15 5.81 -10.06
CA ASP A 82 -12.75 6.92 -9.20
C ASP A 82 -13.48 6.86 -7.84
N MET A 83 -14.70 6.35 -7.79
CA MET A 83 -15.38 6.05 -6.54
C MET A 83 -14.65 4.95 -5.76
N HIS A 84 -14.20 3.89 -6.42
CA HIS A 84 -13.46 2.80 -5.75
C HIS A 84 -12.06 3.27 -5.30
N ARG A 85 -11.35 4.08 -6.09
CA ARG A 85 -10.06 4.67 -5.70
C ARG A 85 -10.15 5.52 -4.44
N GLN A 86 -11.28 6.16 -4.15
CA GLN A 86 -11.47 6.92 -2.90
C GLN A 86 -11.42 6.03 -1.66
N LYS A 87 -11.71 4.74 -1.81
CA LYS A 87 -11.65 3.74 -0.74
C LYS A 87 -10.31 3.00 -0.67
N MET A 88 -9.38 3.28 -1.57
CA MET A 88 -8.05 2.67 -1.65
C MET A 88 -6.98 3.74 -1.43
N GLY A 89 -6.41 3.80 -0.23
CA GLY A 89 -5.28 4.70 0.04
C GLY A 89 -4.02 4.19 -0.65
N MET A 90 -3.27 5.08 -1.31
CA MET A 90 -2.00 4.71 -1.96
C MET A 90 -0.87 5.59 -1.46
N VAL A 91 0.20 4.94 -1.01
CA VAL A 91 1.45 5.57 -0.57
C VAL A 91 2.59 5.09 -1.46
N PHE A 92 3.29 6.03 -2.08
CA PHE A 92 4.35 5.76 -3.04
C PHE A 92 5.74 5.86 -2.40
N GLN A 93 6.74 5.34 -3.08
CA GLN A 93 8.15 5.51 -2.76
C GLN A 93 8.55 6.99 -2.67
N HIS A 94 8.09 7.82 -3.60
CA HIS A 94 8.20 9.27 -3.53
C HIS A 94 6.92 9.83 -2.92
N PHE A 95 7.05 10.73 -1.98
CA PHE A 95 5.98 11.23 -1.10
C PHE A 95 4.75 11.80 -1.83
N ASN A 96 4.91 12.28 -3.06
CA ASN A 96 3.88 12.84 -3.95
C ASN A 96 3.00 13.91 -3.28
N LEU A 97 3.59 14.71 -2.37
CA LEU A 97 2.92 15.85 -1.78
C LEU A 97 2.89 17.02 -2.79
N PHE A 98 1.81 17.79 -2.79
CA PHE A 98 1.70 18.99 -3.61
C PHE A 98 2.65 20.07 -3.07
N PRO A 99 3.75 20.44 -3.78
CA PRO A 99 4.80 21.28 -3.22
C PRO A 99 4.37 22.73 -2.97
N HIS A 100 3.34 23.19 -3.68
CA HIS A 100 2.77 24.54 -3.60
C HIS A 100 1.64 24.68 -2.58
N MET A 101 1.32 23.63 -1.83
CA MET A 101 0.30 23.62 -0.81
C MET A 101 0.91 23.36 0.56
N THR A 102 0.31 23.94 1.62
CA THR A 102 0.65 23.59 3.00
C THR A 102 0.32 22.13 3.28
N ILE A 103 0.87 21.56 4.35
CA ILE A 103 0.59 20.20 4.77
C ILE A 103 -0.91 20.03 5.05
N LEU A 104 -1.50 20.93 5.82
CA LEU A 104 -2.95 20.88 6.10
C LEU A 104 -3.77 20.88 4.79
N ARG A 105 -3.40 21.70 3.81
CA ARG A 105 -4.08 21.74 2.52
C ARG A 105 -3.88 20.46 1.71
N ASN A 106 -2.68 19.87 1.73
CA ASN A 106 -2.42 18.55 1.14
C ASN A 106 -3.36 17.47 1.67
N MET A 107 -3.68 17.50 2.96
CA MET A 107 -4.53 16.51 3.61
C MET A 107 -6.03 16.76 3.39
N THR A 108 -6.44 18.02 3.30
CA THR A 108 -7.87 18.39 3.29
C THR A 108 -8.48 18.50 1.90
N ILE A 109 -7.67 18.71 0.85
CA ILE A 109 -8.18 18.98 -0.50
C ILE A 109 -9.03 17.83 -1.07
N ALA A 110 -8.61 16.58 -0.88
CA ALA A 110 -9.33 15.42 -1.40
C ALA A 110 -10.64 15.16 -0.64
N PRO A 111 -10.69 15.08 0.70
CA PRO A 111 -11.94 14.95 1.44
C PRO A 111 -12.96 16.04 1.10
N MET A 112 -12.52 17.30 1.00
CA MET A 112 -13.42 18.42 0.67
C MET A 112 -13.95 18.35 -0.75
N LYS A 113 -13.09 18.01 -1.76
CA LYS A 113 -13.50 17.99 -3.16
C LYS A 113 -14.29 16.75 -3.54
N LEU A 114 -13.84 15.57 -3.10
CA LEU A 114 -14.39 14.29 -3.54
C LEU A 114 -15.53 13.81 -2.63
N GLN A 115 -15.34 13.92 -1.30
CA GLN A 115 -16.34 13.48 -0.32
C GLN A 115 -17.29 14.60 0.14
N LYS A 116 -17.09 15.84 -0.36
CA LYS A 116 -17.92 17.00 -0.02
C LYS A 116 -17.95 17.34 1.47
N ARG A 117 -16.90 16.95 2.22
CA ARG A 117 -16.81 17.30 3.65
C ARG A 117 -16.64 18.80 3.84
N SER A 118 -17.18 19.33 4.92
CA SER A 118 -16.95 20.71 5.30
C SER A 118 -15.46 20.96 5.60
N LYS A 119 -15.06 22.23 5.56
CA LYS A 119 -13.69 22.62 5.89
C LYS A 119 -13.33 22.22 7.33
N GLU A 120 -14.25 22.48 8.26
CA GLU A 120 -14.08 22.20 9.68
C GLU A 120 -13.90 20.70 9.95
N GLU A 121 -14.71 19.86 9.31
CA GLU A 121 -14.59 18.40 9.42
C GLU A 121 -13.27 17.88 8.84
N ALA A 122 -12.89 18.35 7.65
CA ALA A 122 -11.66 17.93 6.99
C ALA A 122 -10.41 18.38 7.75
N GLU A 123 -10.38 19.64 8.23
CA GLU A 123 -9.26 20.17 9.01
C GLU A 123 -9.20 19.49 10.40
N GLY A 124 -10.32 19.27 11.05
CA GLY A 124 -10.39 18.57 12.34
C GLY A 124 -9.84 17.15 12.26
N GLN A 125 -10.20 16.39 11.21
CA GLN A 125 -9.65 15.06 10.98
C GLN A 125 -8.16 15.12 10.64
N ALA A 126 -7.75 16.03 9.76
CA ALA A 126 -6.36 16.19 9.36
C ALA A 126 -5.46 16.50 10.57
N MET A 127 -5.90 17.40 11.47
CA MET A 127 -5.15 17.72 12.69
C MET A 127 -4.99 16.53 13.62
N LYS A 128 -6.05 15.74 13.86
CA LYS A 128 -5.95 14.50 14.66
C LYS A 128 -4.95 13.51 14.08
N LEU A 129 -4.93 13.35 12.74
CA LEU A 129 -3.99 12.47 12.08
C LEU A 129 -2.54 13.01 12.12
N LEU A 130 -2.36 14.33 12.06
CA LEU A 130 -1.05 14.96 12.25
C LEU A 130 -0.54 14.82 13.69
N GLU A 131 -1.41 14.97 14.68
CA GLU A 131 -1.08 14.72 16.10
C GLU A 131 -0.63 13.27 16.30
N ARG A 132 -1.33 12.32 15.71
CA ARG A 132 -1.00 10.89 15.76
C ARG A 132 0.43 10.58 15.30
N VAL A 133 0.94 11.30 14.30
CA VAL A 133 2.29 11.11 13.76
C VAL A 133 3.30 12.13 14.28
N GLY A 134 2.92 12.93 15.30
CA GLY A 134 3.79 13.91 15.96
C GLY A 134 4.17 15.12 15.08
N LEU A 135 3.27 15.52 14.14
CA LEU A 135 3.53 16.57 13.15
C LEU A 135 2.46 17.66 13.13
N ALA A 136 1.68 17.83 14.19
CA ALA A 136 0.62 18.85 14.28
C ALA A 136 1.18 20.28 14.12
N ASP A 137 2.38 20.54 14.64
CA ASP A 137 3.11 21.82 14.51
C ASP A 137 3.52 22.13 13.06
N ARG A 138 3.48 21.15 12.17
CA ARG A 138 3.83 21.25 10.75
C ARG A 138 2.64 21.49 9.83
N ALA A 139 1.42 21.62 10.33
CA ALA A 139 0.20 21.82 9.54
C ALA A 139 0.30 22.99 8.54
N GLY A 140 0.90 24.11 8.96
CA GLY A 140 1.13 25.30 8.15
C GLY A 140 2.39 25.28 7.28
N ALA A 141 3.26 24.27 7.45
CA ALA A 141 4.51 24.16 6.69
C ALA A 141 4.25 23.71 5.24
N TYR A 142 5.25 23.92 4.37
CA TYR A 142 5.28 23.37 3.01
C TYR A 142 6.18 22.13 2.93
N PRO A 143 5.96 21.21 1.97
CA PRO A 143 6.76 20.00 1.83
C PRO A 143 8.28 20.24 1.77
N SER A 144 8.73 21.35 1.19
CA SER A 144 10.17 21.71 1.10
C SER A 144 10.84 21.94 2.46
N GLN A 145 10.06 22.17 3.52
CA GLN A 145 10.54 22.46 4.87
C GLN A 145 10.64 21.20 5.76
N LEU A 146 10.40 20.02 5.19
CA LEU A 146 10.28 18.76 5.93
C LEU A 146 11.35 17.75 5.53
N SER A 147 11.77 16.90 6.49
CA SER A 147 12.62 15.76 6.21
C SER A 147 11.90 14.69 5.37
N GLY A 148 12.65 13.73 4.81
CA GLY A 148 12.09 12.59 4.07
C GLY A 148 11.08 11.79 4.89
N GLY A 149 11.45 11.42 6.12
CA GLY A 149 10.58 10.67 7.04
C GLY A 149 9.31 11.44 7.41
N GLN A 150 9.42 12.75 7.66
CA GLN A 150 8.25 13.61 7.91
C GLN A 150 7.31 13.64 6.71
N LYS A 151 7.85 13.82 5.48
CA LYS A 151 7.04 13.79 4.24
C LYS A 151 6.33 12.46 4.06
N GLN A 152 7.00 11.35 4.35
CA GLN A 152 6.40 10.02 4.19
C GLN A 152 5.30 9.77 5.23
N ARG A 153 5.51 10.13 6.49
CA ARG A 153 4.46 10.05 7.51
C ARG A 153 3.23 10.89 7.12
N ILE A 154 3.46 12.08 6.58
CA ILE A 154 2.38 12.94 6.06
C ILE A 154 1.68 12.29 4.85
N ALA A 155 2.42 11.64 3.93
CA ALA A 155 1.82 10.94 2.80
C ALA A 155 0.90 9.80 3.26
N ILE A 156 1.29 9.07 4.33
CA ILE A 156 0.45 8.03 4.95
C ILE A 156 -0.82 8.64 5.53
N VAL A 157 -0.71 9.64 6.41
CA VAL A 157 -1.90 10.23 7.06
C VAL A 157 -2.77 11.02 6.09
N ARG A 158 -2.21 11.56 5.01
CA ARG A 158 -2.99 12.14 3.91
C ARG A 158 -3.91 11.09 3.25
N ALA A 159 -3.39 9.89 2.99
CA ALA A 159 -4.21 8.81 2.45
C ALA A 159 -5.33 8.40 3.44
N LEU A 160 -5.02 8.37 4.73
CA LEU A 160 -6.00 8.06 5.79
C LEU A 160 -7.11 9.12 5.93
N CYS A 161 -6.90 10.37 5.48
CA CYS A 161 -7.95 11.40 5.48
C CYS A 161 -9.17 11.02 4.63
N MET A 162 -9.03 10.11 3.69
CA MET A 162 -10.11 9.61 2.85
C MET A 162 -10.93 8.48 3.52
N ASN A 163 -10.51 7.99 4.70
CA ASN A 163 -11.06 6.82 5.38
C ASN A 163 -11.09 5.57 4.46
N PRO A 164 -9.95 5.13 3.96
CA PRO A 164 -9.89 4.03 3.00
C PRO A 164 -10.20 2.68 3.68
N GLU A 165 -10.72 1.72 2.90
CA GLU A 165 -10.90 0.33 3.32
C GLU A 165 -9.60 -0.49 3.22
N VAL A 166 -8.66 -0.04 2.37
CA VAL A 166 -7.34 -0.66 2.20
C VAL A 166 -6.26 0.39 1.95
N MET A 167 -5.09 0.16 2.52
CA MET A 167 -3.88 0.95 2.25
C MET A 167 -2.89 0.16 1.41
N LEU A 168 -2.48 0.73 0.29
CA LEU A 168 -1.50 0.18 -0.64
C LEU A 168 -0.18 0.93 -0.48
N PHE A 169 0.91 0.22 -0.16
CA PHE A 169 2.23 0.80 0.05
C PHE A 169 3.22 0.30 -0.99
N ASP A 170 3.74 1.20 -1.83
CA ASP A 170 4.73 0.88 -2.86
C ASP A 170 6.13 1.33 -2.40
N GLU A 171 6.86 0.44 -1.75
CA GLU A 171 8.19 0.64 -1.20
C GLU A 171 8.32 1.94 -0.37
N PRO A 172 7.53 2.11 0.70
CA PRO A 172 7.38 3.39 1.39
C PRO A 172 8.65 3.90 2.10
N THR A 173 9.66 3.07 2.25
CA THR A 173 10.93 3.42 2.93
C THR A 173 12.12 3.57 1.99
N SER A 174 12.03 3.13 0.74
CA SER A 174 13.18 3.02 -0.17
C SER A 174 13.83 4.35 -0.58
N ALA A 175 13.13 5.48 -0.41
CA ALA A 175 13.66 6.83 -0.67
C ALA A 175 14.08 7.55 0.60
N LEU A 176 14.21 6.84 1.74
CA LEU A 176 14.54 7.43 3.04
C LEU A 176 15.95 7.06 3.48
N ASP A 177 16.56 7.97 4.25
CA ASP A 177 17.76 7.66 5.00
C ASP A 177 17.46 6.59 6.08
N PRO A 178 18.39 5.67 6.38
CA PRO A 178 18.15 4.57 7.34
C PRO A 178 17.65 5.04 8.71
N GLU A 179 18.08 6.21 9.18
CA GLU A 179 17.66 6.78 10.47
C GLU A 179 16.18 7.13 10.52
N MET A 180 15.53 7.36 9.33
CA MET A 180 14.14 7.76 9.22
C MET A 180 13.19 6.59 8.96
N VAL A 181 13.72 5.42 8.59
CA VAL A 181 12.93 4.22 8.25
C VAL A 181 12.07 3.77 9.42
N GLY A 182 12.65 3.70 10.62
CA GLY A 182 11.97 3.23 11.83
C GLY A 182 10.70 4.02 12.18
N GLU A 183 10.72 5.35 11.99
CA GLU A 183 9.55 6.20 12.26
C GLU A 183 8.38 5.90 11.32
N VAL A 184 8.66 5.62 10.06
CA VAL A 184 7.63 5.28 9.06
C VAL A 184 7.08 3.88 9.31
N LEU A 185 7.95 2.91 9.58
CA LEU A 185 7.54 1.54 9.90
C LEU A 185 6.71 1.47 11.20
N SER A 186 7.01 2.32 12.19
CA SER A 186 6.21 2.43 13.41
C SER A 186 4.78 2.86 13.11
N VAL A 187 4.58 3.88 12.27
CA VAL A 187 3.23 4.32 11.85
C VAL A 187 2.49 3.20 11.14
N MET A 188 3.16 2.45 10.24
CA MET A 188 2.55 1.32 9.55
C MET A 188 2.21 0.17 10.51
N GLY A 189 3.06 -0.10 11.52
CA GLY A 189 2.80 -1.06 12.57
C GLY A 189 1.58 -0.70 13.42
N ASP A 190 1.37 0.60 13.71
CA ASP A 190 0.16 1.09 14.39
C ASP A 190 -1.10 0.81 13.58
N LEU A 191 -1.06 1.04 12.26
CA LEU A 191 -2.18 0.73 11.37
C LEU A 191 -2.51 -0.77 11.35
N ALA A 192 -1.49 -1.63 11.34
CA ALA A 192 -1.67 -3.08 11.42
C ALA A 192 -2.36 -3.50 12.74
N ARG A 193 -1.95 -2.93 13.87
CA ARG A 193 -2.56 -3.20 15.18
C ARG A 193 -4.02 -2.74 15.25
N GLU A 194 -4.39 -1.74 14.45
CA GLU A 194 -5.77 -1.26 14.31
C GLU A 194 -6.58 -2.07 13.27
N HIS A 195 -6.03 -3.18 12.77
CA HIS A 195 -6.66 -4.03 11.75
C HIS A 195 -6.96 -3.30 10.44
N MET A 196 -6.15 -2.31 10.06
CA MET A 196 -6.22 -1.73 8.71
C MET A 196 -5.80 -2.77 7.68
N THR A 197 -6.63 -2.99 6.67
CA THR A 197 -6.24 -3.83 5.54
C THR A 197 -5.07 -3.19 4.80
N MET A 198 -3.98 -3.92 4.61
CA MET A 198 -2.79 -3.36 3.95
C MET A 198 -2.19 -4.34 2.95
N VAL A 199 -1.75 -3.80 1.80
CA VAL A 199 -0.86 -4.51 0.87
C VAL A 199 0.43 -3.70 0.77
N VAL A 200 1.53 -4.31 1.18
CA VAL A 200 2.80 -3.61 1.36
C VAL A 200 3.89 -4.25 0.50
N VAL A 201 4.32 -3.56 -0.55
CA VAL A 201 5.56 -3.91 -1.26
C VAL A 201 6.72 -3.34 -0.46
N THR A 202 7.63 -4.20 0.00
CA THR A 202 8.72 -3.77 0.87
C THR A 202 9.99 -4.60 0.68
N HIS A 203 11.13 -3.99 0.99
CA HIS A 203 12.42 -4.63 1.16
C HIS A 203 12.82 -4.76 2.66
N GLU A 204 11.99 -4.30 3.56
CA GLU A 204 12.19 -4.38 5.02
C GLU A 204 11.72 -5.76 5.52
N MET A 205 12.62 -6.75 5.47
CA MET A 205 12.28 -8.15 5.83
C MET A 205 11.88 -8.29 7.30
N GLY A 206 12.51 -7.51 8.21
CA GLY A 206 12.15 -7.45 9.62
C GLY A 206 10.71 -7.01 9.82
N PHE A 207 10.30 -5.93 9.16
CA PHE A 207 8.94 -5.43 9.20
C PHE A 207 7.95 -6.46 8.62
N ALA A 208 8.25 -7.03 7.45
CA ALA A 208 7.40 -8.04 6.84
C ALA A 208 7.20 -9.25 7.75
N ARG A 209 8.25 -9.68 8.47
CA ARG A 209 8.18 -10.80 9.42
C ARG A 209 7.34 -10.48 10.66
N GLU A 210 7.45 -9.26 11.18
CA GLU A 210 6.81 -8.87 12.45
C GLU A 210 5.32 -8.50 12.26
N VAL A 211 4.97 -7.86 11.14
CA VAL A 211 3.71 -7.14 11.01
C VAL A 211 2.72 -7.83 10.09
N SER A 212 3.19 -8.63 9.11
CA SER A 212 2.26 -9.24 8.14
C SER A 212 1.55 -10.49 8.69
N ASP A 213 0.31 -10.67 8.25
CA ASP A 213 -0.42 -11.93 8.43
C ASP A 213 -0.02 -12.95 7.36
N ARG A 214 0.32 -12.46 6.15
CA ARG A 214 0.73 -13.28 5.01
C ARG A 214 1.78 -12.57 4.17
N VAL A 215 2.70 -13.36 3.63
CA VAL A 215 3.75 -12.89 2.72
C VAL A 215 3.58 -13.56 1.37
N LEU A 216 3.60 -12.77 0.30
CA LEU A 216 3.62 -13.20 -1.09
C LEU A 216 5.04 -13.00 -1.63
N PHE A 217 5.72 -14.07 -1.99
CA PHE A 217 6.99 -13.99 -2.69
C PHE A 217 6.76 -13.98 -4.20
N MET A 218 7.11 -12.87 -4.84
CA MET A 218 6.98 -12.71 -6.29
C MET A 218 8.33 -12.84 -7.01
N ALA A 219 8.33 -13.61 -8.09
CA ALA A 219 9.43 -13.67 -9.05
C ALA A 219 8.86 -13.87 -10.46
N GLU A 220 9.50 -13.24 -11.46
CA GLU A 220 9.15 -13.39 -12.88
C GLU A 220 7.67 -13.14 -13.18
N GLY A 221 7.09 -12.15 -12.50
CA GLY A 221 5.70 -11.76 -12.67
C GLY A 221 4.68 -12.72 -12.05
N ARG A 222 5.09 -13.65 -11.18
CA ARG A 222 4.23 -14.66 -10.56
C ARG A 222 4.39 -14.66 -9.05
N ILE A 223 3.36 -15.08 -8.33
CA ILE A 223 3.48 -15.51 -6.93
C ILE A 223 4.07 -16.92 -6.96
N VAL A 224 5.33 -17.04 -6.52
CA VAL A 224 6.07 -18.32 -6.51
C VAL A 224 5.82 -19.09 -5.22
N GLU A 225 5.68 -18.36 -4.12
CA GLU A 225 5.37 -18.93 -2.82
C GLU A 225 4.59 -17.93 -1.99
N GLU A 226 3.64 -18.41 -1.19
CA GLU A 226 2.90 -17.61 -0.22
C GLU A 226 2.71 -18.37 1.09
N GLY A 227 2.58 -17.66 2.17
CA GLY A 227 2.34 -18.25 3.49
C GLY A 227 2.47 -17.26 4.63
N THR A 228 2.35 -17.78 5.86
CA THR A 228 2.62 -16.99 7.06
C THR A 228 4.07 -16.52 7.07
N PRO A 229 4.38 -15.39 7.73
CA PRO A 229 5.75 -14.89 7.85
C PRO A 229 6.71 -15.96 8.37
N ASP A 230 6.33 -16.66 9.43
CA ASP A 230 7.17 -17.70 10.01
C ASP A 230 7.54 -18.76 8.96
N ARG A 231 6.58 -19.27 8.20
CA ARG A 231 6.84 -20.25 7.14
C ARG A 231 7.75 -19.72 6.04
N ILE A 232 7.51 -18.50 5.57
CA ILE A 232 8.27 -17.89 4.47
C ILE A 232 9.73 -17.65 4.87
N PHE A 233 9.95 -17.14 6.09
CA PHE A 233 11.29 -16.72 6.51
C PHE A 233 12.12 -17.84 7.17
N THR A 234 11.48 -18.88 7.73
CA THR A 234 12.21 -19.95 8.45
C THR A 234 12.22 -21.29 7.72
N ALA A 235 11.19 -21.57 6.90
CA ALA A 235 11.03 -22.83 6.19
C ALA A 235 10.59 -22.63 4.72
N PRO A 236 11.34 -21.83 3.92
CA PRO A 236 11.02 -21.61 2.51
C PRO A 236 11.09 -22.92 1.72
N LYS A 237 10.07 -23.19 0.90
CA LYS A 237 9.96 -24.45 0.14
C LYS A 237 10.63 -24.40 -1.21
N THR A 238 10.54 -23.26 -1.89
CA THR A 238 11.06 -23.10 -3.25
C THR A 238 12.53 -22.69 -3.21
N GLU A 239 13.35 -23.31 -4.06
CA GLU A 239 14.77 -22.93 -4.21
C GLU A 239 14.92 -21.45 -4.56
N ARG A 240 13.96 -20.89 -5.32
CA ARG A 240 13.97 -19.48 -5.72
C ARG A 240 13.84 -18.55 -4.51
N LEU A 241 12.96 -18.89 -3.54
CA LEU A 241 12.80 -18.12 -2.31
C LEU A 241 14.01 -18.30 -1.38
N GLN A 242 14.54 -19.53 -1.23
CA GLN A 242 15.76 -19.80 -0.44
C GLN A 242 16.94 -18.95 -0.94
N ASN A 243 17.17 -18.95 -2.26
CA ASN A 243 18.22 -18.14 -2.89
C ASN A 243 17.99 -16.63 -2.74
N PHE A 244 16.75 -16.17 -2.69
CA PHE A 244 16.44 -14.77 -2.43
C PHE A 244 16.75 -14.39 -0.98
N LEU A 245 16.24 -15.17 -0.03
CA LEU A 245 16.42 -14.90 1.41
C LEU A 245 17.90 -14.94 1.83
N SER A 246 18.69 -15.88 1.32
CA SER A 246 20.13 -15.96 1.62
C SER A 246 20.95 -14.73 1.19
N LYS A 247 20.37 -13.84 0.37
CA LYS A 247 21.03 -12.59 -0.09
C LYS A 247 20.55 -11.35 0.66
N VAL A 248 19.41 -11.43 1.32
CA VAL A 248 18.76 -10.26 1.94
C VAL A 248 18.63 -10.37 3.46
N LEU A 249 18.84 -11.55 4.03
CA LEU A 249 18.97 -11.83 5.46
C LEU A 249 20.43 -12.12 5.83
#